data_004dc51a440cf472202eb757012fb399
#
_entry.id   004dc51a440cf472202eb757012fb399
#
_cell.length_a   1.000
_cell.length_b   1.000
_cell.length_c   1.000
_cell.angle_alpha   90.00
_cell.angle_beta   90.00
_cell.angle_gamma   90.00
#
_symmetry.space_group_name_H-M   'P 1'
#
loop_
_entity.id
_entity.type
_entity.pdbx_description
1 polymer ?
#
loop_
_entity_poly.entity_id
_entity_poly.type
_entity_poly.pdbx_seq_one_letter_code
_entity_poly.pdbx_strand_id
1 'polypeptide(L)'
;LIGELENKKSILAEKIGKEKISGIFSSPPYVGLIDYHEQHAYAYDLFGFNRKDEQEIGKLSMGQGLDAREKYVEGISQVLINCKKYLKDDFNIFLVANDKYNLYPTIAKISGLKITNQFKRPVLNRTEKDKGAYSEIIFHLK
;
A
#
# COMPACT_ATOMS: atom_id res chain seq x y z
N LEU A 1 12.20 2.73 0.03
CA LEU A 1 11.68 4.05 -0.46
C LEU A 1 11.21 4.96 0.67
N ILE A 2 10.51 4.45 1.69
CA ILE A 2 9.96 5.29 2.78
C ILE A 2 11.03 5.58 3.85
N GLY A 3 11.92 4.63 4.14
CA GLY A 3 13.09 4.89 4.99
C GLY A 3 14.08 5.90 4.38
N GLU A 4 14.10 6.02 3.05
CA GLU A 4 14.89 7.03 2.34
C GLU A 4 14.27 8.42 2.39
N LEU A 5 12.95 8.55 2.59
CA LEU A 5 12.27 9.83 2.80
C LEU A 5 12.64 10.49 4.13
N GLU A 6 13.06 9.72 5.13
CA GLU A 6 13.55 10.26 6.40
C GLU A 6 14.97 10.79 6.29
N ASN A 7 15.71 10.37 5.28
CA ASN A 7 17.03 10.93 4.99
C ASN A 7 16.86 12.30 4.28
N LYS A 8 17.31 13.38 4.91
CA LYS A 8 17.24 14.76 4.37
C LYS A 8 17.84 14.96 2.97
N LYS A 9 18.41 13.91 2.38
CA LYS A 9 18.99 13.85 1.02
C LYS A 9 18.17 13.05 0.03
N SER A 10 16.92 12.65 0.34
CA SER A 10 16.12 11.90 -0.64
C SER A 10 15.72 12.82 -1.80
N ILE A 11 15.86 12.32 -3.01
CA ILE A 11 15.45 13.01 -4.25
C ILE A 11 13.99 13.49 -4.17
N LEU A 12 13.14 12.75 -3.45
CA LEU A 12 11.74 13.11 -3.28
C LEU A 12 11.58 14.31 -2.33
N ALA A 13 12.30 14.32 -1.21
CA ALA A 13 12.27 15.45 -0.28
C ALA A 13 12.81 16.73 -0.94
N GLU A 14 13.83 16.62 -1.78
CA GLU A 14 14.36 17.72 -2.56
C GLU A 14 13.35 18.25 -3.60
N LYS A 15 12.67 17.32 -4.31
CA LYS A 15 11.65 17.68 -5.33
C LYS A 15 10.38 18.26 -4.73
N ILE A 16 9.92 17.76 -3.60
CA ILE A 16 8.75 18.30 -2.88
C ILE A 16 9.11 19.66 -2.26
N GLY A 17 10.37 19.83 -1.83
CA GLY A 17 10.84 21.06 -1.20
C GLY A 17 10.05 21.39 0.06
N LYS A 18 9.57 22.64 0.15
CA LYS A 18 8.70 23.13 1.23
C LYS A 18 7.21 22.95 0.92
N GLU A 19 6.86 22.55 -0.29
CA GLU A 19 5.48 22.36 -0.71
C GLU A 19 4.99 20.99 -0.28
N LYS A 20 3.85 20.96 0.41
CA LYS A 20 3.17 19.72 0.78
C LYS A 20 2.30 19.22 -0.38
N ILE A 21 2.12 17.90 -0.45
CA ILE A 21 1.30 17.23 -1.46
C ILE A 21 -0.20 17.24 -1.07
N SER A 22 -1.06 17.32 -2.08
CA SER A 22 -2.52 17.41 -1.86
C SER A 22 -3.18 16.07 -1.61
N GLY A 23 -2.50 14.94 -1.89
CA GLY A 23 -3.07 13.63 -1.64
C GLY A 23 -2.24 12.46 -2.17
N ILE A 24 -2.80 11.26 -1.95
CA ILE A 24 -2.21 9.99 -2.36
C ILE A 24 -3.28 9.21 -3.14
N PHE A 25 -2.87 8.61 -4.26
CA PHE A 25 -3.64 7.59 -4.95
C PHE A 25 -2.75 6.36 -5.13
N SER A 26 -3.16 5.22 -4.56
CA SER A 26 -2.33 4.01 -4.57
C SER A 26 -3.17 2.74 -4.55
N SER A 27 -2.59 1.67 -5.10
CA SER A 27 -3.03 0.30 -4.90
C SER A 27 -1.93 -0.42 -4.10
N PRO A 28 -2.06 -0.52 -2.77
CA PRO A 28 -1.07 -1.22 -1.94
C PRO A 28 -1.04 -2.72 -2.28
N PRO A 29 0.03 -3.43 -1.94
CA PRO A 29 0.06 -4.88 -2.10
C PRO A 29 -1.10 -5.54 -1.34
N TYR A 30 -1.57 -6.68 -1.83
CA TYR A 30 -2.63 -7.46 -1.17
C TYR A 30 -2.00 -8.53 -0.28
N VAL A 31 -2.57 -8.72 0.91
CA VAL A 31 -1.99 -9.66 1.89
C VAL A 31 -1.92 -11.08 1.33
N GLY A 32 -0.73 -11.65 1.29
CA GLY A 32 -0.46 -13.02 0.90
C GLY A 32 -0.88 -13.38 -0.52
N LEU A 33 -0.80 -12.44 -1.47
CA LEU A 33 -1.21 -12.68 -2.85
C LEU A 33 -0.03 -12.78 -3.83
N ILE A 34 0.99 -11.96 -3.65
CA ILE A 34 2.13 -11.83 -4.58
C ILE A 34 3.41 -11.65 -3.78
N ASP A 35 4.51 -12.26 -4.23
CA ASP A 35 5.88 -11.91 -3.86
C ASP A 35 6.44 -10.99 -4.96
N TYR A 36 6.34 -9.68 -4.75
CA TYR A 36 6.68 -8.68 -5.77
C TYR A 36 8.16 -8.67 -6.10
N HIS A 37 9.04 -8.84 -5.10
CA HIS A 37 10.47 -8.90 -5.34
C HIS A 37 10.86 -10.12 -6.17
N GLU A 38 10.21 -11.26 -5.95
CA GLU A 38 10.43 -12.47 -6.75
C GLU A 38 9.89 -12.30 -8.17
N GLN A 39 8.67 -11.76 -8.30
CA GLN A 39 8.04 -11.54 -9.59
C GLN A 39 8.84 -10.56 -10.48
N HIS A 40 9.55 -9.63 -9.88
CA HIS A 40 10.38 -8.63 -10.57
C HIS A 40 11.89 -8.87 -10.43
N ALA A 41 12.32 -10.10 -10.10
CA ALA A 41 13.72 -10.46 -9.92
C ALA A 41 14.59 -10.03 -11.13
N TYR A 42 14.08 -10.24 -12.34
CA TYR A 42 14.75 -9.83 -13.57
C TYR A 42 15.10 -8.32 -13.63
N ALA A 43 14.28 -7.47 -13.04
CA ALA A 43 14.53 -6.04 -13.02
C ALA A 43 15.63 -5.66 -12.01
N TYR A 44 15.70 -6.36 -10.89
CA TYR A 44 16.81 -6.20 -9.93
C TYR A 44 18.13 -6.58 -10.55
N ASP A 45 18.19 -7.70 -11.27
CA ASP A 45 19.38 -8.16 -11.96
C ASP A 45 19.80 -7.20 -13.08
N LEU A 46 18.83 -6.74 -13.90
CA LEU A 46 19.08 -5.84 -15.01
C LEU A 46 19.63 -4.48 -14.58
N PHE A 47 19.12 -3.93 -13.48
CA PHE A 47 19.49 -2.60 -12.99
C PHE A 47 20.53 -2.63 -11.86
N GLY A 48 20.97 -3.81 -11.43
CA GLY A 48 21.95 -3.96 -10.36
C GLY A 48 21.44 -3.50 -8.99
N PHE A 49 20.13 -3.60 -8.72
CA PHE A 49 19.55 -3.23 -7.44
C PHE A 49 19.57 -4.39 -6.46
N ASN A 50 19.88 -4.11 -5.20
CA ASN A 50 19.79 -5.11 -4.14
C ASN A 50 18.30 -5.37 -3.77
N ARG A 51 17.91 -6.63 -3.73
CA ARG A 51 16.61 -7.05 -3.21
C ARG A 51 16.54 -6.84 -1.71
N LYS A 52 15.33 -6.52 -1.22
CA LYS A 52 15.02 -6.32 0.20
C LYS A 52 13.73 -7.08 0.57
N ASP A 53 13.75 -8.36 0.31
CA ASP A 53 12.57 -9.25 0.44
C ASP A 53 11.99 -9.24 1.86
N GLU A 54 12.82 -9.01 2.87
CA GLU A 54 12.39 -8.90 4.27
C GLU A 54 11.55 -7.64 4.56
N GLN A 55 11.64 -6.62 3.70
CA GLN A 55 10.89 -5.36 3.83
C GLN A 55 9.60 -5.36 3.01
N GLU A 56 9.31 -6.45 2.29
CA GLU A 56 8.10 -6.56 1.49
C GLU A 56 6.86 -6.74 2.38
N ILE A 57 5.86 -5.86 2.20
CA ILE A 57 4.61 -5.89 2.95
C ILE A 57 3.63 -6.83 2.25
N GLY A 58 3.07 -7.79 2.99
CA GLY A 58 2.00 -8.67 2.51
C GLY A 58 2.43 -9.73 1.51
N LYS A 59 3.70 -10.13 1.50
CA LYS A 59 4.22 -11.14 0.55
C LYS A 59 3.50 -12.49 0.64
N LEU A 60 3.40 -13.17 -0.50
CA LEU A 60 2.73 -14.47 -0.64
C LEU A 60 3.32 -15.53 0.29
N SER A 61 4.64 -15.55 0.45
CA SER A 61 5.36 -16.54 1.29
C SER A 61 4.97 -16.50 2.77
N MET A 62 4.41 -15.38 3.26
CA MET A 62 3.86 -15.29 4.62
C MET A 62 2.44 -15.85 4.73
N GLY A 63 1.76 -16.11 3.61
CA GLY A 63 0.38 -16.58 3.59
C GLY A 63 -0.63 -15.52 4.02
N GLN A 64 -1.79 -15.98 4.46
CA GLN A 64 -2.94 -15.14 4.82
C GLN A 64 -3.45 -15.42 6.25
N GLY A 65 -2.62 -15.99 7.12
CA GLY A 65 -2.92 -16.25 8.54
C GLY A 65 -3.03 -14.97 9.36
N LEU A 66 -3.36 -15.11 10.64
CA LEU A 66 -3.51 -13.96 11.55
C LEU A 66 -2.22 -13.13 11.63
N ASP A 67 -1.08 -13.77 11.88
CA ASP A 67 0.22 -13.11 11.98
C ASP A 67 0.56 -12.31 10.70
N ALA A 68 0.31 -12.89 9.51
CA ALA A 68 0.52 -12.19 8.24
C ALA A 68 -0.37 -10.95 8.08
N ARG A 69 -1.62 -11.03 8.56
CA ARG A 69 -2.56 -9.90 8.53
C ARG A 69 -2.18 -8.81 9.51
N GLU A 70 -1.73 -9.16 10.71
CA GLU A 70 -1.24 -8.20 11.71
C GLU A 70 -0.03 -7.43 11.17
N LYS A 71 0.98 -8.12 10.66
CA LYS A 71 2.16 -7.51 10.03
C LYS A 71 1.79 -6.64 8.83
N TYR A 72 0.81 -7.06 8.04
CA TYR A 72 0.29 -6.26 6.92
C TYR A 72 -0.35 -4.96 7.43
N VAL A 73 -1.21 -5.04 8.43
CA VAL A 73 -1.85 -3.87 9.06
C VAL A 73 -0.81 -2.91 9.61
N GLU A 74 0.19 -3.40 10.34
CA GLU A 74 1.28 -2.58 10.86
C GLU A 74 2.06 -1.91 9.73
N GLY A 75 2.47 -2.67 8.71
CA GLY A 75 3.26 -2.16 7.60
C GLY A 75 2.54 -1.07 6.82
N ILE A 76 1.29 -1.29 6.40
CA ILE A 76 0.51 -0.29 5.67
C ILE A 76 0.22 0.93 6.54
N SER A 77 -0.09 0.74 7.82
CA SER A 77 -0.31 1.85 8.75
C SER A 77 0.94 2.72 8.90
N GLN A 78 2.11 2.11 9.03
CA GLN A 78 3.38 2.83 9.14
C GLN A 78 3.68 3.64 7.87
N VAL A 79 3.40 3.06 6.70
CA VAL A 79 3.51 3.78 5.42
C VAL A 79 2.65 5.04 5.42
N LEU A 80 1.38 4.91 5.80
CA LEU A 80 0.44 6.04 5.82
C LEU A 80 0.85 7.11 6.84
N ILE A 81 1.29 6.71 8.05
CA ILE A 81 1.82 7.63 9.07
C ILE A 81 3.00 8.44 8.52
N ASN A 82 3.93 7.78 7.86
CA ASN A 82 5.09 8.45 7.28
C ASN A 82 4.70 9.39 6.14
N CYS A 83 3.75 8.99 5.30
CA CYS A 83 3.26 9.83 4.20
C CYS A 83 2.55 11.10 4.69
N LYS A 84 1.82 11.03 5.82
CA LYS A 84 1.11 12.19 6.39
C LYS A 84 2.00 13.39 6.65
N LYS A 85 3.27 13.19 6.97
CA LYS A 85 4.25 14.26 7.20
C LYS A 85 4.40 15.21 6.00
N TYR A 86 4.10 14.71 4.80
CA TYR A 86 4.26 15.43 3.53
C TYR A 86 2.95 15.94 2.95
N LEU A 87 1.81 15.64 3.60
CA LEU A 87 0.50 16.06 3.12
C LEU A 87 0.12 17.45 3.63
N LYS A 88 -0.65 18.18 2.81
CA LYS A 88 -1.36 19.40 3.23
C LYS A 88 -2.42 19.06 4.28
N ASP A 89 -2.94 20.07 4.98
CA ASP A 89 -3.99 19.85 5.97
C ASP A 89 -5.30 19.38 5.33
N ASP A 90 -5.64 19.89 4.14
CA ASP A 90 -6.76 19.40 3.32
C ASP A 90 -6.25 18.42 2.26
N PHE A 91 -5.97 17.20 2.68
CA PHE A 91 -5.52 16.12 1.81
C PHE A 91 -6.63 15.11 1.51
N ASN A 92 -6.43 14.34 0.46
CA ASN A 92 -7.25 13.17 0.13
C ASN A 92 -6.37 11.96 -0.15
N ILE A 93 -6.70 10.83 0.46
CA ILE A 93 -6.04 9.55 0.19
C ILE A 93 -7.05 8.58 -0.41
N PHE A 94 -6.74 8.03 -1.56
CA PHE A 94 -7.51 6.97 -2.20
C PHE A 94 -6.67 5.70 -2.28
N LEU A 95 -7.15 4.63 -1.63
CA LEU A 95 -6.52 3.32 -1.65
C LEU A 95 -7.43 2.31 -2.33
N VAL A 96 -6.92 1.69 -3.39
CA VAL A 96 -7.62 0.60 -4.10
C VAL A 96 -7.16 -0.72 -3.54
N ALA A 97 -8.05 -1.48 -2.93
CA ALA A 97 -7.68 -2.73 -2.28
C ALA A 97 -8.77 -3.81 -2.35
N ASN A 98 -8.33 -5.07 -2.31
CA ASN A 98 -9.19 -6.18 -1.95
C ASN A 98 -9.15 -6.36 -0.43
N ASP A 99 -10.19 -5.89 0.25
CA ASP A 99 -10.28 -5.97 1.72
C ASP A 99 -11.10 -7.18 2.19
N LYS A 100 -10.76 -8.35 1.70
CA LYS A 100 -11.41 -9.63 2.06
C LYS A 100 -11.48 -9.86 3.57
N TYR A 101 -10.52 -9.33 4.32
CA TYR A 101 -10.38 -9.56 5.76
C TYR A 101 -10.79 -8.35 6.60
N ASN A 102 -11.36 -7.31 5.99
CA ASN A 102 -11.77 -6.07 6.67
C ASN A 102 -10.65 -5.42 7.50
N LEU A 103 -9.46 -5.29 6.91
CA LEU A 103 -8.26 -4.76 7.57
C LEU A 103 -8.19 -3.22 7.53
N TYR A 104 -8.75 -2.60 6.50
CA TYR A 104 -8.61 -1.16 6.26
C TYR A 104 -9.24 -0.27 7.34
N PRO A 105 -10.35 -0.62 8.01
CA PRO A 105 -10.81 0.13 9.16
C PRO A 105 -9.77 0.22 10.30
N THR A 106 -9.07 -0.89 10.55
CA THR A 106 -7.99 -0.94 11.56
C THR A 106 -6.77 -0.13 11.11
N ILE A 107 -6.38 -0.25 9.85
CA ILE A 107 -5.29 0.55 9.25
C ILE A 107 -5.59 2.05 9.38
N ALA A 108 -6.80 2.47 9.02
CA ALA A 108 -7.21 3.87 9.13
C ALA A 108 -7.11 4.37 10.58
N LYS A 109 -7.63 3.59 11.53
CA LYS A 109 -7.57 3.92 12.96
C LYS A 109 -6.13 4.08 13.46
N ILE A 110 -5.25 3.13 13.16
CA ILE A 110 -3.84 3.17 13.60
C ILE A 110 -3.11 4.35 12.96
N SER A 111 -3.38 4.65 11.69
CA SER A 111 -2.77 5.76 10.96
C SER A 111 -3.31 7.15 11.38
N GLY A 112 -4.30 7.19 12.28
CA GLY A 112 -4.99 8.42 12.64
C GLY A 112 -5.69 9.05 11.43
N LEU A 113 -6.30 8.22 10.58
CA LEU A 113 -7.09 8.59 9.41
C LEU A 113 -8.54 8.15 9.60
N LYS A 114 -9.44 8.79 8.87
CA LYS A 114 -10.87 8.44 8.85
C LYS A 114 -11.28 8.02 7.45
N ILE A 115 -11.91 6.86 7.31
CA ILE A 115 -12.58 6.46 6.06
C ILE A 115 -13.83 7.32 5.91
N THR A 116 -13.87 8.18 4.91
CA THR A 116 -15.00 9.06 4.62
C THR A 116 -15.96 8.45 3.63
N ASN A 117 -15.44 7.71 2.65
CA ASN A 117 -16.25 7.02 1.63
C ASN A 117 -15.61 5.69 1.24
N GLN A 118 -16.42 4.78 0.73
CA GLN A 118 -16.02 3.52 0.14
C GLN A 118 -16.78 3.32 -1.16
N PHE A 119 -16.06 3.02 -2.23
CA PHE A 119 -16.65 2.74 -3.54
C PHE A 119 -16.30 1.32 -3.97
N LYS A 120 -17.30 0.51 -4.27
CA LYS A 120 -17.09 -0.84 -4.78
C LYS A 120 -16.81 -0.80 -6.27
N ARG A 121 -15.67 -1.35 -6.69
CA ARG A 121 -15.28 -1.49 -8.08
C ARG A 121 -15.40 -2.96 -8.49
N PRO A 122 -16.38 -3.37 -9.29
CA PRO A 122 -16.40 -4.70 -9.87
C PRO A 122 -15.24 -4.84 -10.85
N VAL A 123 -14.54 -5.96 -10.81
CA VAL A 123 -13.49 -6.29 -11.76
C VAL A 123 -14.03 -7.37 -12.67
N LEU A 124 -14.29 -7.00 -13.93
CA LEU A 124 -14.83 -7.88 -14.94
C LEU A 124 -13.72 -8.61 -15.71
N ASN A 125 -13.98 -9.83 -16.14
CA ASN A 125 -13.15 -10.59 -17.09
C ASN A 125 -11.68 -10.78 -16.67
N ARG A 126 -11.43 -11.21 -15.45
CA ARG A 126 -10.03 -11.50 -15.03
C ARG A 126 -9.45 -12.71 -15.74
N THR A 127 -10.14 -13.82 -15.76
CA THR A 127 -9.85 -15.03 -16.56
C THR A 127 -11.07 -15.95 -16.54
N GLU A 128 -11.17 -16.90 -17.49
CA GLU A 128 -12.20 -17.94 -17.52
C GLU A 128 -12.17 -18.86 -16.27
N LYS A 129 -11.11 -18.82 -15.46
CA LYS A 129 -10.92 -19.64 -14.26
C LYS A 129 -11.52 -19.01 -13.00
N ASP A 130 -11.85 -17.72 -13.01
CA ASP A 130 -12.43 -17.05 -11.85
C ASP A 130 -13.90 -17.41 -11.68
N LYS A 131 -14.18 -18.37 -10.80
CA LYS A 131 -15.55 -18.87 -10.51
C LYS A 131 -16.40 -17.96 -9.64
N GLY A 132 -15.94 -16.74 -9.30
CA GLY A 132 -16.65 -15.82 -8.41
C GLY A 132 -16.53 -14.36 -8.81
N ALA A 133 -17.55 -13.58 -8.43
CA ALA A 133 -17.52 -12.13 -8.61
C ALA A 133 -16.38 -11.53 -7.75
N TYR A 134 -15.37 -10.95 -8.41
CA TYR A 134 -14.28 -10.25 -7.76
C TYR A 134 -14.56 -8.76 -7.75
N SER A 135 -14.34 -8.13 -6.62
CA SER A 135 -14.45 -6.69 -6.50
C SER A 135 -13.34 -6.12 -5.62
N GLU A 136 -12.95 -4.93 -5.93
CA GLU A 136 -12.07 -4.11 -5.11
C GLU A 136 -12.86 -3.00 -4.46
N ILE A 137 -12.32 -2.47 -3.38
CA ILE A 137 -12.87 -1.30 -2.68
C ILE A 137 -11.89 -0.16 -2.88
N ILE A 138 -12.42 1.00 -3.25
CA ILE A 138 -11.68 2.25 -3.22
C ILE A 138 -12.03 2.94 -1.92
N PHE A 139 -11.09 2.98 -0.99
CA PHE A 139 -11.22 3.69 0.28
C PHE A 139 -10.80 5.14 0.08
N HIS A 140 -11.68 6.07 0.45
CA HIS A 140 -11.36 7.47 0.57
C HIS A 140 -11.11 7.81 2.03
N LEU A 141 -9.90 8.27 2.35
CA LEU A 141 -9.46 8.59 3.71
C LEU A 141 -9.06 10.06 3.81
N LYS A 142 -9.33 10.60 4.99
CA LYS A 142 -8.90 11.94 5.42
C LYS A 142 -8.31 11.91 6.83
#